data_2dabe61a2dd268fc8f64acd124a1eb26
#
_entry.id   2dabe61a2dd268fc8f64acd124a1eb26
#
_cell.length_a   1.000
_cell.length_b   1.000
_cell.length_c   1.000
_cell.angle_alpha   90.00
_cell.angle_beta   90.00
_cell.angle_gamma   90.00
#
_symmetry.space_group_name_H-M   'P 1'
#
loop_
_entity.id
_entity.type
_entity.pdbx_description
1 polymer ?
#
loop_
_entity_poly.entity_id
_entity_poly.type
_entity_poly.pdbx_seq_one_letter_code
_entity_poly.pdbx_strand_id
1 'polypeptide(L)'
;MKGIILAGGSGTRLWPITQAISKQLMPIYDKPMIYYPLTTLMQAGIRDILIITTPDDQAGFQRLLGDGSQWGINLDYAVQPSPDGLAQAFIIGEEFIGDDKVALVLGDNIFYGERLDESLQECTNPDGGTVFAYKVSDPERYGVVEFDEQNQAISIEEKPVQPKSHFAVVGLYFYDNDVVEIAKNVEPSDRGELEITAINAEYLRRGKLQVQTLDNGDVWLDTGTIDSLTDASDFVRVIQKRTGRIIGSPEKTAFNNGWISDEELSALAKPLKKSGYSNYFIRLI
;
A
#
# COMPACT_ATOMS: atom_id res chain seq x y z
N MET A 1 12.73 9.64 -3.55
CA MET A 1 11.73 8.61 -3.95
C MET A 1 10.33 9.18 -3.78
N LYS A 2 9.45 8.95 -4.72
CA LYS A 2 8.03 9.29 -4.70
C LYS A 2 7.20 8.09 -4.23
N GLY A 3 5.99 8.34 -3.71
CA GLY A 3 5.04 7.29 -3.35
C GLY A 3 3.78 7.37 -4.19
N ILE A 4 3.18 6.23 -4.52
CA ILE A 4 1.85 6.15 -5.15
C ILE A 4 0.97 5.26 -4.29
N ILE A 5 -0.24 5.72 -3.97
CA ILE A 5 -1.29 4.88 -3.42
C ILE A 5 -2.34 4.68 -4.51
N LEU A 6 -2.53 3.44 -4.96
CA LEU A 6 -3.59 3.13 -5.91
C LEU A 6 -4.86 2.78 -5.16
N ALA A 7 -5.80 3.71 -5.13
CA ALA A 7 -7.09 3.63 -4.49
C ALA A 7 -8.25 3.62 -5.52
N GLY A 8 -7.97 3.12 -6.71
CA GLY A 8 -8.94 2.89 -7.76
C GLY A 8 -9.66 1.55 -7.58
N GLY A 9 -10.54 1.24 -8.52
CA GLY A 9 -11.27 -0.01 -8.57
C GLY A 9 -12.71 0.11 -8.06
N SER A 10 -13.59 -0.70 -8.66
CA SER A 10 -15.04 -0.62 -8.45
C SER A 10 -15.55 -1.19 -7.12
N GLY A 11 -14.69 -1.90 -6.37
CA GLY A 11 -15.08 -2.51 -5.09
C GLY A 11 -16.24 -3.51 -5.15
N THR A 12 -16.58 -4.06 -6.32
CA THR A 12 -17.78 -4.85 -6.54
C THR A 12 -17.91 -6.09 -5.65
N ARG A 13 -16.78 -6.65 -5.20
CA ARG A 13 -16.77 -7.78 -4.26
C ARG A 13 -17.31 -7.43 -2.86
N LEU A 14 -17.44 -6.14 -2.56
CA LEU A 14 -17.98 -5.62 -1.29
C LEU A 14 -19.40 -5.03 -1.45
N TRP A 15 -20.04 -5.21 -2.60
CA TRP A 15 -21.42 -4.76 -2.77
C TRP A 15 -22.37 -5.45 -1.78
N PRO A 16 -23.40 -4.73 -1.27
CA PRO A 16 -23.83 -3.36 -1.65
C PRO A 16 -23.06 -2.21 -0.93
N ILE A 17 -22.17 -2.50 -0.01
CA ILE A 17 -21.53 -1.49 0.87
C ILE A 17 -20.79 -0.42 0.05
N THR A 18 -20.06 -0.84 -0.99
CA THR A 18 -19.24 0.03 -1.83
C THR A 18 -19.98 0.68 -3.01
N GLN A 19 -21.32 0.59 -3.05
CA GLN A 19 -22.10 1.29 -4.07
C GLN A 19 -22.13 2.82 -3.90
N ALA A 20 -21.90 3.31 -2.68
CA ALA A 20 -21.99 4.73 -2.35
C ALA A 20 -20.70 5.30 -1.74
N ILE A 21 -19.68 4.49 -1.54
CA ILE A 21 -18.42 4.89 -0.92
C ILE A 21 -17.27 4.06 -1.47
N SER A 22 -16.13 4.71 -1.72
CA SER A 22 -14.89 4.00 -2.02
C SER A 22 -14.55 3.02 -0.91
N LYS A 23 -14.10 1.82 -1.29
CA LYS A 23 -13.62 0.79 -0.37
C LYS A 23 -12.57 1.35 0.60
N GLN A 24 -11.62 2.13 0.11
CA GLN A 24 -10.52 2.65 0.89
C GLN A 24 -10.92 3.77 1.86
N LEU A 25 -12.13 4.31 1.75
CA LEU A 25 -12.72 5.23 2.72
C LEU A 25 -13.54 4.52 3.81
N MET A 26 -13.77 3.21 3.67
CA MET A 26 -14.44 2.40 4.69
C MET A 26 -13.57 2.26 5.94
N PRO A 27 -14.19 2.12 7.12
CA PRO A 27 -13.45 1.96 8.37
C PRO A 27 -12.81 0.57 8.46
N ILE A 28 -11.55 0.53 8.89
CA ILE A 28 -10.92 -0.64 9.48
C ILE A 28 -10.72 -0.32 10.95
N TYR A 29 -11.57 -0.89 11.78
CA TYR A 29 -11.71 -0.64 13.21
C TYR A 29 -12.04 0.83 13.53
N ASP A 30 -11.05 1.69 13.80
CA ASP A 30 -11.22 3.05 14.33
C ASP A 30 -10.81 4.17 13.36
N LYS A 31 -10.42 3.84 12.12
CA LYS A 31 -9.98 4.81 11.11
C LYS A 31 -10.24 4.33 9.68
N PRO A 32 -10.22 5.23 8.69
CA PRO A 32 -10.38 4.87 7.28
C PRO A 32 -9.24 3.96 6.80
N MET A 33 -9.56 3.00 5.93
CA MET A 33 -8.62 2.03 5.38
C MET A 33 -7.39 2.69 4.74
N ILE A 34 -7.57 3.80 4.02
CA ILE A 34 -6.48 4.52 3.34
C ILE A 34 -5.35 4.98 4.29
N TYR A 35 -5.62 5.11 5.60
CA TYR A 35 -4.61 5.50 6.58
C TYR A 35 -3.50 4.45 6.71
N TYR A 36 -3.80 3.17 6.49
CA TYR A 36 -2.82 2.09 6.60
C TYR A 36 -1.76 2.15 5.48
N PRO A 37 -2.11 2.12 4.18
CA PRO A 37 -1.11 2.24 3.12
C PRO A 37 -0.41 3.61 3.14
N LEU A 38 -1.11 4.70 3.51
CA LEU A 38 -0.47 6.00 3.70
C LEU A 38 0.63 5.92 4.77
N THR A 39 0.32 5.33 5.91
CA THR A 39 1.29 5.12 6.99
C THR A 39 2.46 4.25 6.54
N THR A 40 2.22 3.21 5.73
CA THR A 40 3.27 2.33 5.21
C THR A 40 4.29 3.12 4.37
N LEU A 41 3.84 4.00 3.47
CA LEU A 41 4.75 4.89 2.73
C LEU A 41 5.48 5.89 3.64
N MET A 42 4.79 6.44 4.62
CA MET A 42 5.40 7.35 5.60
C MET A 42 6.46 6.65 6.46
N GLN A 43 6.27 5.38 6.83
CA GLN A 43 7.24 4.55 7.54
C GLN A 43 8.50 4.30 6.71
N ALA A 44 8.36 4.16 5.40
CA ALA A 44 9.48 4.13 4.46
C ALA A 44 10.20 5.50 4.33
N GLY A 45 9.73 6.55 5.00
CA GLY A 45 10.30 7.89 4.91
C GLY A 45 9.86 8.69 3.68
N ILE A 46 8.85 8.23 2.95
CA ILE A 46 8.34 8.88 1.73
C ILE A 46 7.38 10.00 2.12
N ARG A 47 7.61 11.20 1.59
CA ARG A 47 6.84 12.41 1.90
C ARG A 47 6.02 12.96 0.73
N ASP A 48 6.46 12.74 -0.51
CA ASP A 48 5.73 13.15 -1.71
C ASP A 48 4.91 11.95 -2.20
N ILE A 49 3.59 12.02 -2.11
CA ILE A 49 2.70 10.89 -2.35
C ILE A 49 1.56 11.29 -3.28
N LEU A 50 1.37 10.52 -4.35
CA LEU A 50 0.25 10.63 -5.28
C LEU A 50 -0.83 9.61 -4.90
N ILE A 51 -2.06 10.09 -4.73
CA ILE A 51 -3.23 9.24 -4.50
C ILE A 51 -4.01 9.14 -5.81
N ILE A 52 -4.06 7.94 -6.38
CA ILE A 52 -4.79 7.66 -7.62
C ILE A 52 -6.15 7.05 -7.25
N THR A 53 -7.23 7.71 -7.62
CA THR A 53 -8.61 7.35 -7.26
C THR A 53 -9.49 7.17 -8.48
N THR A 54 -10.71 6.68 -8.27
CA THR A 54 -11.77 6.80 -9.28
C THR A 54 -12.21 8.26 -9.43
N PRO A 55 -12.82 8.66 -10.57
CA PRO A 55 -13.34 10.01 -10.75
C PRO A 55 -14.34 10.42 -9.66
N ASP A 56 -15.23 9.51 -9.26
CA ASP A 56 -16.32 9.78 -8.33
C ASP A 56 -15.84 9.91 -6.88
N ASP A 57 -14.75 9.25 -6.51
CA ASP A 57 -14.29 9.17 -5.12
C ASP A 57 -13.27 10.24 -4.75
N GLN A 58 -12.58 10.87 -5.71
CA GLN A 58 -11.46 11.78 -5.47
C GLN A 58 -11.79 12.89 -4.45
N ALA A 59 -12.96 13.51 -4.58
CA ALA A 59 -13.39 14.56 -3.65
C ALA A 59 -13.51 14.06 -2.19
N GLY A 60 -13.84 12.78 -1.99
CA GLY A 60 -13.89 12.15 -0.68
C GLY A 60 -12.50 12.04 -0.05
N PHE A 61 -11.51 11.59 -0.84
CA PHE A 61 -10.12 11.50 -0.39
C PHE A 61 -9.52 12.87 -0.10
N GLN A 62 -9.71 13.86 -0.98
CA GLN A 62 -9.26 15.23 -0.76
C GLN A 62 -9.85 15.86 0.50
N ARG A 63 -11.13 15.63 0.78
CA ARG A 63 -11.78 16.10 2.01
C ARG A 63 -11.21 15.44 3.26
N LEU A 64 -10.87 14.15 3.20
CA LEU A 64 -10.34 13.38 4.33
C LEU A 64 -8.88 13.73 4.62
N LEU A 65 -8.03 13.76 3.58
CA LEU A 65 -6.58 13.77 3.71
C LEU A 65 -5.95 15.16 3.50
N GLY A 66 -6.70 16.10 2.87
CA GLY A 66 -6.18 17.41 2.54
C GLY A 66 -5.01 17.37 1.56
N ASP A 67 -4.05 18.24 1.76
CA ASP A 67 -2.79 18.33 1.02
C ASP A 67 -1.62 17.61 1.74
N GLY A 68 -1.89 17.01 2.90
CA GLY A 68 -0.89 16.29 3.71
C GLY A 68 -0.03 17.17 4.61
N SER A 69 -0.11 18.49 4.49
CA SER A 69 0.72 19.45 5.25
C SER A 69 0.58 19.28 6.75
N GLN A 70 -0.59 18.86 7.24
CA GLN A 70 -0.84 18.56 8.66
C GLN A 70 0.04 17.43 9.22
N TRP A 71 0.59 16.58 8.36
CA TRP A 71 1.50 15.49 8.71
C TRP A 71 2.94 15.73 8.22
N GLY A 72 3.23 16.92 7.70
CA GLY A 72 4.54 17.26 7.12
C GLY A 72 4.88 16.49 5.84
N ILE A 73 3.87 16.07 5.07
CA ILE A 73 3.98 15.41 3.77
C ILE A 73 3.26 16.23 2.70
N ASN A 74 3.45 15.89 1.43
CA ASN A 74 2.75 16.48 0.29
C ASN A 74 1.88 15.41 -0.37
N LEU A 75 0.59 15.67 -0.51
CA LEU A 75 -0.36 14.79 -1.18
C LEU A 75 -0.84 15.43 -2.48
N ASP A 76 -0.59 14.75 -3.58
CA ASP A 76 -1.17 15.02 -4.89
C ASP A 76 -2.25 14.00 -5.22
N TYR A 77 -3.13 14.33 -6.17
CA TYR A 77 -4.28 13.51 -6.53
C TYR A 77 -4.38 13.37 -8.04
N ALA A 78 -4.56 12.14 -8.51
CA ALA A 78 -4.85 11.83 -9.90
C ALA A 78 -6.06 10.90 -10.01
N VAL A 79 -6.62 10.82 -11.22
CA VAL A 79 -7.78 9.99 -11.53
C VAL A 79 -7.35 8.83 -12.42
N GLN A 80 -7.75 7.62 -12.05
CA GLN A 80 -7.77 6.46 -12.93
C GLN A 80 -9.17 6.37 -13.56
N PRO A 81 -9.32 6.65 -14.86
CA PRO A 81 -10.65 6.74 -15.48
C PRO A 81 -11.38 5.40 -15.54
N SER A 82 -10.63 4.32 -15.69
CA SER A 82 -11.12 2.93 -15.73
C SER A 82 -10.13 2.01 -15.01
N PRO A 83 -10.58 0.89 -14.42
CA PRO A 83 -9.73 -0.04 -13.67
C PRO A 83 -8.94 -0.96 -14.62
N ASP A 84 -8.07 -0.37 -15.45
CA ASP A 84 -7.33 -1.09 -16.52
C ASP A 84 -6.09 -1.83 -16.02
N GLY A 85 -5.93 -1.97 -14.71
CA GLY A 85 -4.84 -2.72 -14.09
C GLY A 85 -3.90 -1.85 -13.24
N LEU A 86 -3.03 -2.53 -12.47
CA LEU A 86 -2.16 -1.87 -11.49
C LEU A 86 -0.99 -1.13 -12.15
N ALA A 87 -0.48 -1.64 -13.28
CA ALA A 87 0.63 -1.02 -14.00
C ALA A 87 0.27 0.37 -14.54
N GLN A 88 -1.02 0.66 -14.78
CA GLN A 88 -1.50 1.96 -15.21
C GLN A 88 -1.15 3.09 -14.22
N ALA A 89 -0.94 2.76 -12.94
CA ALA A 89 -0.55 3.74 -11.93
C ALA A 89 0.75 4.49 -12.27
N PHE A 90 1.71 3.83 -12.91
CA PHE A 90 2.97 4.45 -13.32
C PHE A 90 2.81 5.32 -14.55
N ILE A 91 1.87 5.00 -15.44
CA ILE A 91 1.54 5.81 -16.63
C ILE A 91 0.81 7.09 -16.19
N ILE A 92 -0.19 6.96 -15.31
CA ILE A 92 -0.93 8.11 -14.76
C ILE A 92 0.00 9.00 -13.91
N GLY A 93 0.89 8.38 -13.15
CA GLY A 93 1.83 9.06 -12.26
C GLY A 93 3.11 9.56 -12.92
N GLU A 94 3.31 9.42 -14.24
CA GLU A 94 4.57 9.72 -14.91
C GLU A 94 5.09 11.13 -14.64
N GLU A 95 4.24 12.16 -14.77
CA GLU A 95 4.62 13.54 -14.50
C GLU A 95 4.99 13.77 -13.03
N PHE A 96 4.25 13.14 -12.11
CA PHE A 96 4.53 13.20 -10.68
C PHE A 96 5.85 12.48 -10.33
N ILE A 97 6.10 11.30 -10.90
CA ILE A 97 7.32 10.53 -10.68
C ILE A 97 8.54 11.30 -11.19
N GLY A 98 8.46 11.88 -12.40
CA GLY A 98 9.59 12.53 -13.04
C GLY A 98 10.77 11.56 -13.18
N ASP A 99 11.96 12.00 -12.75
CA ASP A 99 13.18 11.18 -12.78
C ASP A 99 13.42 10.38 -11.48
N ASP A 100 12.47 10.41 -10.55
CA ASP A 100 12.59 9.77 -9.24
C ASP A 100 12.31 8.26 -9.30
N LYS A 101 12.84 7.54 -8.30
CA LYS A 101 12.40 6.19 -7.94
C LYS A 101 11.01 6.28 -7.31
N VAL A 102 10.22 5.20 -7.41
CA VAL A 102 8.84 5.21 -6.94
C VAL A 102 8.49 3.95 -6.14
N ALA A 103 7.75 4.15 -5.06
CA ALA A 103 7.06 3.08 -4.36
C ALA A 103 5.57 3.10 -4.71
N LEU A 104 4.97 1.93 -4.94
CA LEU A 104 3.54 1.75 -5.11
C LEU A 104 3.00 0.89 -3.99
N VAL A 105 1.93 1.34 -3.33
CA VAL A 105 1.16 0.53 -2.40
C VAL A 105 -0.30 0.48 -2.81
N LEU A 106 -0.92 -0.68 -2.68
CA LEU A 106 -2.35 -0.83 -2.92
C LEU A 106 -3.15 -0.27 -1.75
N GLY A 107 -4.17 0.53 -2.06
CA GLY A 107 -4.96 1.29 -1.09
C GLY A 107 -5.79 0.44 -0.11
N ASP A 108 -5.84 -0.87 -0.33
CA ASP A 108 -6.58 -1.85 0.47
C ASP A 108 -5.68 -2.87 1.18
N ASN A 109 -4.37 -2.64 1.19
CA ASN A 109 -3.40 -3.51 1.86
C ASN A 109 -2.99 -2.93 3.22
N ILE A 110 -2.93 -3.80 4.21
CA ILE A 110 -2.52 -3.47 5.58
C ILE A 110 -1.27 -4.29 5.90
N PHE A 111 -0.24 -3.59 6.36
CA PHE A 111 1.01 -4.19 6.80
C PHE A 111 1.22 -3.92 8.28
N TYR A 112 1.70 -4.92 9.01
CA TYR A 112 2.08 -4.81 10.41
C TYR A 112 3.26 -5.71 10.70
N GLY A 113 4.29 -5.18 11.33
CA GLY A 113 5.48 -5.91 11.73
C GLY A 113 6.32 -5.10 12.70
N GLU A 114 7.11 -5.76 13.54
CA GLU A 114 7.93 -5.08 14.55
C GLU A 114 9.14 -4.36 13.93
N ARG A 115 9.67 -4.86 12.81
CA ARG A 115 10.81 -4.31 12.09
C ARG A 115 10.45 -3.85 10.66
N LEU A 116 9.16 -3.70 10.40
CA LEU A 116 8.68 -3.32 9.08
C LEU A 116 9.27 -1.98 8.62
N ASP A 117 9.35 -0.99 9.51
CA ASP A 117 9.89 0.35 9.20
C ASP A 117 11.33 0.27 8.68
N GLU A 118 12.19 -0.55 9.31
CA GLU A 118 13.58 -0.77 8.89
C GLU A 118 13.64 -1.40 7.50
N SER A 119 12.89 -2.48 7.29
CA SER A 119 12.83 -3.19 6.00
C SER A 119 12.32 -2.30 4.87
N LEU A 120 11.34 -1.44 5.13
CA LEU A 120 10.81 -0.50 4.15
C LEU A 120 11.84 0.57 3.77
N GLN A 121 12.57 1.12 4.75
CA GLN A 121 13.60 2.14 4.51
C GLN A 121 14.76 1.61 3.67
N GLU A 122 15.15 0.34 3.87
CA GLU A 122 16.19 -0.32 3.05
C GLU A 122 15.79 -0.43 1.57
N CYS A 123 14.48 -0.49 1.28
CA CYS A 123 13.95 -0.59 -0.08
C CYS A 123 13.88 0.74 -0.84
N THR A 124 14.16 1.87 -0.20
CA THR A 124 13.93 3.20 -0.82
C THR A 124 14.95 3.60 -1.90
N ASN A 125 15.98 2.80 -2.12
CA ASN A 125 16.97 3.04 -3.16
C ASN A 125 17.19 1.80 -4.07
N PRO A 126 16.15 1.25 -4.72
CA PRO A 126 16.29 0.06 -5.54
C PRO A 126 17.14 0.32 -6.80
N ASP A 127 17.89 -0.68 -7.24
CA ASP A 127 18.47 -0.78 -8.60
C ASP A 127 17.67 -1.85 -9.36
N GLY A 128 16.52 -1.46 -9.88
CA GLY A 128 15.51 -2.33 -10.47
C GLY A 128 14.22 -2.37 -9.64
N GLY A 129 13.62 -3.53 -9.48
CA GLY A 129 12.40 -3.75 -8.71
C GLY A 129 12.69 -4.49 -7.39
N THR A 130 12.04 -4.04 -6.32
CA THR A 130 11.96 -4.78 -5.04
C THR A 130 10.50 -5.01 -4.70
N VAL A 131 10.13 -6.27 -4.50
CA VAL A 131 8.79 -6.70 -4.12
C VAL A 131 8.83 -7.53 -2.85
N PHE A 132 7.70 -7.63 -2.16
CA PHE A 132 7.58 -8.44 -0.96
C PHE A 132 6.73 -9.68 -1.24
N ALA A 133 7.15 -10.81 -0.68
CA ALA A 133 6.44 -12.07 -0.74
C ALA A 133 5.98 -12.50 0.66
N TYR A 134 4.75 -12.98 0.74
CA TYR A 134 4.15 -13.47 1.97
C TYR A 134 3.58 -14.87 1.77
N LYS A 135 3.83 -15.76 2.73
CA LYS A 135 3.36 -17.14 2.65
C LYS A 135 1.88 -17.21 2.98
N VAL A 136 1.07 -17.66 2.03
CA VAL A 136 -0.39 -17.77 2.14
C VAL A 136 -0.88 -19.20 1.95
N SER A 137 -2.12 -19.47 2.36
CA SER A 137 -2.78 -20.78 2.16
C SER A 137 -3.49 -20.89 0.82
N ASP A 138 -3.80 -19.75 0.17
CA ASP A 138 -4.61 -19.59 -1.05
C ASP A 138 -3.86 -18.78 -2.14
N PRO A 139 -2.66 -19.24 -2.57
CA PRO A 139 -1.77 -18.48 -3.45
C PRO A 139 -2.36 -18.19 -4.83
N GLU A 140 -3.31 -19.00 -5.32
CA GLU A 140 -3.96 -18.86 -6.62
C GLU A 140 -4.72 -17.53 -6.79
N ARG A 141 -4.93 -16.79 -5.71
CA ARG A 141 -5.60 -15.48 -5.73
C ARG A 141 -4.68 -14.33 -6.11
N TYR A 142 -3.38 -14.52 -6.10
CA TYR A 142 -2.34 -13.48 -6.14
C TYR A 142 -1.31 -13.74 -7.24
N GLY A 143 -0.44 -12.79 -7.47
CA GLY A 143 0.82 -13.06 -8.14
C GLY A 143 1.67 -13.98 -7.27
N VAL A 144 2.18 -15.07 -7.84
CA VAL A 144 2.94 -16.09 -7.10
C VAL A 144 4.39 -16.07 -7.56
N VAL A 145 5.32 -15.99 -6.62
CA VAL A 145 6.75 -16.09 -6.89
C VAL A 145 7.27 -17.47 -6.53
N GLU A 146 8.09 -18.03 -7.41
CA GLU A 146 8.81 -19.30 -7.20
C GLU A 146 10.29 -19.01 -6.91
N PHE A 147 10.86 -19.71 -5.95
CA PHE A 147 12.27 -19.60 -5.55
C PHE A 147 13.04 -20.86 -5.87
N ASP A 148 14.32 -20.72 -6.18
CA ASP A 148 15.28 -21.84 -6.25
C ASP A 148 15.80 -22.22 -4.85
N GLU A 149 16.73 -23.20 -4.84
CA GLU A 149 17.37 -23.69 -3.60
C GLU A 149 18.24 -22.62 -2.91
N GLN A 150 18.61 -21.56 -3.62
CA GLN A 150 19.39 -20.43 -3.12
C GLN A 150 18.52 -19.24 -2.70
N ASN A 151 17.18 -19.42 -2.63
CA ASN A 151 16.21 -18.37 -2.36
C ASN A 151 16.22 -17.21 -3.39
N GLN A 152 16.59 -17.48 -4.63
CA GLN A 152 16.48 -16.52 -5.72
C GLN A 152 15.15 -16.74 -6.45
N ALA A 153 14.45 -15.64 -6.75
CA ALA A 153 13.23 -15.70 -7.55
C ALA A 153 13.56 -16.19 -8.97
N ILE A 154 12.87 -17.23 -9.44
CA ILE A 154 13.07 -17.83 -10.75
C ILE A 154 11.86 -17.72 -11.66
N SER A 155 10.69 -17.56 -11.11
CA SER A 155 9.46 -17.27 -11.85
C SER A 155 8.48 -16.44 -11.04
N ILE A 156 7.63 -15.70 -11.74
CA ILE A 156 6.50 -14.98 -11.17
C ILE A 156 5.31 -15.10 -12.12
N GLU A 157 4.14 -15.47 -11.58
CA GLU A 157 2.95 -15.77 -12.37
C GLU A 157 1.71 -15.17 -11.73
N GLU A 158 0.88 -14.49 -12.53
CA GLU A 158 -0.35 -13.85 -12.05
C GLU A 158 -1.48 -14.88 -11.91
N LYS A 159 -2.00 -15.04 -10.70
CA LYS A 159 -3.15 -15.90 -10.38
C LYS A 159 -3.11 -17.27 -11.06
N PRO A 160 -2.04 -18.03 -10.86
CA PRO A 160 -1.88 -19.32 -11.53
C PRO A 160 -2.95 -20.32 -11.09
N VAL A 161 -3.47 -21.10 -12.02
CA VAL A 161 -4.42 -22.19 -11.73
C VAL A 161 -3.75 -23.29 -10.87
N GLN A 162 -2.45 -23.47 -11.07
CA GLN A 162 -1.62 -24.40 -10.30
C GLN A 162 -0.39 -23.67 -9.76
N PRO A 163 -0.48 -23.05 -8.58
CA PRO A 163 0.61 -22.30 -8.01
C PRO A 163 1.86 -23.18 -7.77
N LYS A 164 3.03 -22.69 -8.17
CA LYS A 164 4.31 -23.38 -7.98
C LYS A 164 4.88 -23.19 -6.58
N SER A 165 4.37 -22.23 -5.83
CA SER A 165 4.74 -21.96 -4.44
C SER A 165 3.56 -21.42 -3.64
N HIS A 166 3.75 -21.22 -2.34
CA HIS A 166 2.80 -20.55 -1.46
C HIS A 166 3.15 -19.08 -1.20
N PHE A 167 4.10 -18.50 -1.94
CA PHE A 167 4.53 -17.13 -1.74
C PHE A 167 3.78 -16.17 -2.68
N ALA A 168 2.80 -15.46 -2.10
CA ALA A 168 2.08 -14.40 -2.78
C ALA A 168 2.91 -13.10 -2.79
N VAL A 169 2.96 -12.43 -3.93
CA VAL A 169 3.49 -11.06 -4.00
C VAL A 169 2.44 -10.12 -3.45
N VAL A 170 2.80 -9.38 -2.41
CA VAL A 170 1.90 -8.47 -1.72
C VAL A 170 1.81 -7.12 -2.45
N GLY A 171 0.79 -6.33 -2.13
CA GLY A 171 0.53 -5.05 -2.80
C GLY A 171 1.45 -3.90 -2.37
N LEU A 172 2.76 -4.12 -2.33
CA LEU A 172 3.79 -3.13 -2.01
C LEU A 172 5.03 -3.36 -2.86
N TYR A 173 5.43 -2.34 -3.60
CA TYR A 173 6.44 -2.42 -4.65
C TYR A 173 7.35 -1.21 -4.60
N PHE A 174 8.65 -1.40 -4.83
CA PHE A 174 9.64 -0.33 -4.94
C PHE A 174 10.39 -0.50 -6.26
N TYR A 175 10.46 0.54 -7.08
CA TYR A 175 11.06 0.48 -8.40
C TYR A 175 12.01 1.65 -8.66
N ASP A 176 13.02 1.40 -9.48
CA ASP A 176 13.76 2.47 -10.13
C ASP A 176 12.89 3.18 -11.19
N ASN A 177 13.43 4.20 -11.84
CA ASN A 177 12.66 4.99 -12.80
C ASN A 177 12.31 4.25 -14.09
N ASP A 178 13.01 3.15 -14.42
CA ASP A 178 12.72 2.33 -15.61
C ASP A 178 11.28 1.80 -15.60
N VAL A 179 10.64 1.73 -14.43
CA VAL A 179 9.26 1.23 -14.27
C VAL A 179 8.26 1.98 -15.17
N VAL A 180 8.45 3.27 -15.40
CA VAL A 180 7.54 4.09 -16.23
C VAL A 180 7.55 3.59 -17.68
N GLU A 181 8.74 3.39 -18.24
CA GLU A 181 8.87 2.87 -19.58
C GLU A 181 8.46 1.39 -19.69
N ILE A 182 8.75 0.58 -18.69
CA ILE A 182 8.25 -0.80 -18.64
C ILE A 182 6.73 -0.82 -18.65
N ALA A 183 6.08 0.00 -17.79
CA ALA A 183 4.62 0.07 -17.70
C ALA A 183 3.94 0.47 -19.01
N LYS A 184 4.53 1.40 -19.78
CA LYS A 184 4.02 1.81 -21.09
C LYS A 184 4.06 0.68 -22.13
N ASN A 185 4.93 -0.30 -21.94
CA ASN A 185 5.11 -1.44 -22.84
C ASN A 185 4.42 -2.72 -22.35
N VAL A 186 3.70 -2.68 -21.21
CA VAL A 186 2.89 -3.80 -20.75
C VAL A 186 1.69 -3.99 -21.67
N GLU A 187 1.52 -5.19 -22.18
CA GLU A 187 0.31 -5.56 -22.92
C GLU A 187 -0.79 -6.03 -21.97
N PRO A 188 -2.06 -5.73 -22.25
CA PRO A 188 -3.18 -6.22 -21.45
C PRO A 188 -3.18 -7.76 -21.40
N SER A 189 -3.42 -8.31 -20.21
CA SER A 189 -3.61 -9.75 -20.03
C SER A 189 -4.92 -10.24 -20.65
N ASP A 190 -5.17 -11.56 -20.62
CA ASP A 190 -6.45 -12.16 -21.04
C ASP A 190 -7.66 -11.59 -20.29
N ARG A 191 -7.43 -10.94 -19.14
CA ARG A 191 -8.44 -10.23 -18.36
C ARG A 191 -8.66 -8.78 -18.81
N GLY A 192 -7.86 -8.30 -19.76
CA GLY A 192 -7.86 -6.92 -20.23
C GLY A 192 -7.17 -5.94 -19.30
N GLU A 193 -6.38 -6.42 -18.32
CA GLU A 193 -5.70 -5.59 -17.31
C GLU A 193 -4.20 -5.48 -17.62
N LEU A 194 -3.64 -4.30 -17.37
CA LEU A 194 -2.20 -4.04 -17.35
C LEU A 194 -1.65 -4.54 -16.01
N GLU A 195 -1.16 -5.78 -16.01
CA GLU A 195 -0.77 -6.48 -14.79
C GLU A 195 0.55 -5.97 -14.24
N ILE A 196 0.62 -5.75 -12.93
CA ILE A 196 1.89 -5.43 -12.27
C ILE A 196 2.87 -6.61 -12.31
N THR A 197 2.33 -7.83 -12.38
CA THR A 197 3.13 -9.04 -12.53
C THR A 197 3.94 -9.04 -13.82
N ALA A 198 3.46 -8.40 -14.90
CA ALA A 198 4.23 -8.23 -16.13
C ALA A 198 5.44 -7.31 -15.92
N ILE A 199 5.30 -6.24 -15.14
CA ILE A 199 6.44 -5.38 -14.74
C ILE A 199 7.46 -6.18 -13.94
N ASN A 200 7.02 -6.93 -12.95
CA ASN A 200 7.90 -7.76 -12.13
C ASN A 200 8.62 -8.84 -12.96
N ALA A 201 7.91 -9.47 -13.90
CA ALA A 201 8.50 -10.45 -14.80
C ALA A 201 9.58 -9.82 -15.71
N GLU A 202 9.39 -8.59 -16.17
CA GLU A 202 10.39 -7.87 -16.94
C GLU A 202 11.64 -7.54 -16.10
N TYR A 203 11.47 -7.09 -14.85
CA TYR A 203 12.61 -6.91 -13.95
C TYR A 203 13.31 -8.24 -13.65
N LEU A 204 12.56 -9.33 -13.46
CA LEU A 204 13.14 -10.66 -13.27
C LEU A 204 13.95 -11.10 -14.50
N ARG A 205 13.43 -10.91 -15.71
CA ARG A 205 14.11 -11.19 -16.97
C ARG A 205 15.41 -10.39 -17.15
N ARG A 206 15.44 -9.16 -16.65
CA ARG A 206 16.65 -8.30 -16.63
C ARG A 206 17.64 -8.67 -15.53
N GLY A 207 17.32 -9.61 -14.63
CA GLY A 207 18.11 -9.93 -13.46
C GLY A 207 18.13 -8.80 -12.41
N LYS A 208 17.09 -7.96 -12.39
CA LYS A 208 16.96 -6.78 -11.53
C LYS A 208 15.74 -6.83 -10.59
N LEU A 209 15.12 -7.99 -10.40
CA LEU A 209 14.06 -8.17 -9.41
C LEU A 209 14.64 -8.72 -8.11
N GLN A 210 14.44 -7.99 -7.02
CA GLN A 210 14.67 -8.47 -5.67
C GLN A 210 13.35 -8.83 -5.02
N VAL A 211 13.29 -9.97 -4.34
CA VAL A 211 12.11 -10.41 -3.59
C VAL A 211 12.50 -10.57 -2.13
N GLN A 212 11.88 -9.75 -1.28
CA GLN A 212 12.02 -9.88 0.18
C GLN A 212 10.83 -10.67 0.73
N THR A 213 11.11 -11.65 1.58
CA THR A 213 10.04 -12.37 2.29
C THR A 213 9.71 -11.64 3.59
N LEU A 214 8.43 -11.40 3.82
CA LEU A 214 7.97 -10.92 5.12
C LEU A 214 8.19 -12.03 6.16
N ASP A 215 8.72 -11.64 7.33
CA ASP A 215 9.06 -12.56 8.40
C ASP A 215 7.80 -13.17 9.08
N ASN A 216 8.00 -14.24 9.86
CA ASN A 216 6.90 -14.90 10.58
C ASN A 216 6.18 -14.02 11.61
N GLY A 217 6.77 -12.89 11.99
CA GLY A 217 6.17 -11.88 12.87
C GLY A 217 5.42 -10.77 12.14
N ASP A 218 5.59 -10.69 10.83
CA ASP A 218 4.90 -9.72 10.00
C ASP A 218 3.52 -10.23 9.60
N VAL A 219 2.61 -9.31 9.41
CA VAL A 219 1.25 -9.59 8.97
C VAL A 219 0.93 -8.73 7.78
N TRP A 220 0.46 -9.37 6.72
CA TRP A 220 -0.14 -8.75 5.57
C TRP A 220 -1.60 -9.17 5.46
N LEU A 221 -2.49 -8.19 5.30
CA LEU A 221 -3.91 -8.40 5.12
C LEU A 221 -4.37 -7.70 3.84
N ASP A 222 -4.98 -8.45 2.93
CA ASP A 222 -5.79 -7.89 1.86
C ASP A 222 -7.22 -7.73 2.38
N THR A 223 -7.87 -6.63 2.06
CA THR A 223 -9.25 -6.37 2.48
C THR A 223 -10.23 -6.56 1.31
N GLY A 224 -9.95 -7.52 0.43
CA GLY A 224 -10.63 -7.72 -0.85
C GLY A 224 -12.05 -8.27 -0.77
N THR A 225 -12.44 -8.86 0.36
CA THR A 225 -13.75 -9.48 0.61
C THR A 225 -14.34 -8.97 1.92
N ILE A 226 -15.65 -9.24 2.15
CA ILE A 226 -16.31 -8.85 3.41
C ILE A 226 -15.66 -9.55 4.61
N ASP A 227 -15.33 -10.83 4.47
CA ASP A 227 -14.67 -11.58 5.54
C ASP A 227 -13.28 -11.03 5.83
N SER A 228 -12.43 -10.82 4.81
CA SER A 228 -11.09 -10.27 5.00
C SER A 228 -11.09 -8.83 5.55
N LEU A 229 -12.10 -8.02 5.21
CA LEU A 229 -12.32 -6.70 5.80
C LEU A 229 -12.63 -6.79 7.31
N THR A 230 -13.47 -7.76 7.69
CA THR A 230 -13.84 -8.01 9.08
C THR A 230 -12.65 -8.53 9.89
N ASP A 231 -11.93 -9.51 9.34
CA ASP A 231 -10.71 -10.08 9.94
C ASP A 231 -9.64 -9.00 10.17
N ALA A 232 -9.44 -8.12 9.19
CA ALA A 232 -8.51 -6.99 9.31
C ALA A 232 -8.95 -6.02 10.44
N SER A 233 -10.24 -5.70 10.53
CA SER A 233 -10.77 -4.86 11.62
C SER A 233 -10.59 -5.51 12.98
N ASP A 234 -10.84 -6.81 13.10
CA ASP A 234 -10.67 -7.55 14.35
C ASP A 234 -9.19 -7.68 14.74
N PHE A 235 -8.32 -7.96 13.78
CA PHE A 235 -6.87 -7.98 14.01
C PHE A 235 -6.39 -6.65 14.59
N VAL A 236 -6.67 -5.54 13.91
CA VAL A 236 -6.26 -4.19 14.37
C VAL A 236 -6.83 -3.90 15.76
N ARG A 237 -8.12 -4.18 15.98
CA ARG A 237 -8.79 -3.98 17.26
C ARG A 237 -8.12 -4.76 18.39
N VAL A 238 -7.81 -6.03 18.17
CA VAL A 238 -7.19 -6.90 19.18
C VAL A 238 -5.80 -6.40 19.54
N ILE A 239 -4.96 -6.14 18.53
CA ILE A 239 -3.59 -5.66 18.76
C ILE A 239 -3.61 -4.32 19.48
N GLN A 240 -4.38 -3.32 19.00
CA GLN A 240 -4.44 -1.99 19.63
C GLN A 240 -4.93 -2.07 21.07
N LYS A 241 -5.98 -2.84 21.35
CA LYS A 241 -6.53 -3.00 22.72
C LYS A 241 -5.59 -3.72 23.67
N ARG A 242 -4.86 -4.72 23.20
CA ARG A 242 -3.97 -5.52 24.05
C ARG A 242 -2.63 -4.86 24.31
N THR A 243 -2.08 -4.18 23.32
CA THR A 243 -0.73 -3.61 23.39
C THR A 243 -0.71 -2.11 23.69
N GLY A 244 -1.80 -1.41 23.42
CA GLY A 244 -1.85 0.06 23.45
C GLY A 244 -1.12 0.71 22.25
N ARG A 245 -0.59 -0.08 21.31
CA ARG A 245 0.07 0.42 20.10
C ARG A 245 -0.98 0.68 19.03
N ILE A 246 -0.94 1.85 18.40
CA ILE A 246 -1.79 2.15 17.25
C ILE A 246 -1.14 1.63 15.97
N ILE A 247 -1.96 1.07 15.08
CA ILE A 247 -1.56 0.61 13.74
C ILE A 247 -2.13 1.57 12.71
N GLY A 248 -1.35 1.98 11.71
CA GLY A 248 -1.83 2.81 10.61
C GLY A 248 -2.25 4.22 11.05
N SER A 249 -1.39 4.96 11.77
CA SER A 249 -1.64 6.34 12.17
C SER A 249 -0.65 7.30 11.52
N PRO A 250 -1.10 8.10 10.53
CA PRO A 250 -0.28 9.15 9.94
C PRO A 250 0.27 10.13 10.97
N GLU A 251 -0.54 10.51 11.97
CA GLU A 251 -0.16 11.45 13.04
C GLU A 251 1.04 10.92 13.83
N LYS A 252 0.94 9.67 14.31
CA LYS A 252 2.02 9.05 15.07
C LYS A 252 3.27 8.86 14.23
N THR A 253 3.12 8.43 12.98
CA THR A 253 4.26 8.20 12.09
C THR A 253 4.96 9.51 11.75
N ALA A 254 4.22 10.58 11.45
CA ALA A 254 4.77 11.91 11.23
C ALA A 254 5.56 12.41 12.45
N PHE A 255 5.00 12.21 13.65
CA PHE A 255 5.66 12.58 14.89
C PHE A 255 6.95 11.76 15.14
N ASN A 256 6.90 10.44 14.99
CA ASN A 256 8.05 9.57 15.17
C ASN A 256 9.20 9.88 14.19
N ASN A 257 8.85 10.30 12.97
CA ASN A 257 9.81 10.72 11.95
C ASN A 257 10.34 12.16 12.16
N GLY A 258 9.84 12.88 13.19
CA GLY A 258 10.22 14.27 13.46
C GLY A 258 9.72 15.26 12.41
N TRP A 259 8.66 14.92 11.68
CA TRP A 259 8.07 15.79 10.65
C TRP A 259 7.08 16.80 11.22
N ILE A 260 6.54 16.53 12.39
CA ILE A 260 5.67 17.44 13.16
C ILE A 260 6.13 17.53 14.62
N SER A 261 5.88 18.68 15.25
CA SER A 261 6.22 18.96 16.66
C SER A 261 5.17 18.42 17.64
N ASP A 262 5.49 18.49 18.95
CA ASP A 262 4.56 18.17 20.05
C ASP A 262 3.29 19.04 19.98
N GLU A 263 3.44 20.33 19.67
CA GLU A 263 2.34 21.27 19.55
C GLU A 263 1.44 20.93 18.37
N GLU A 264 2.02 20.56 17.23
CA GLU A 264 1.28 20.14 16.03
C GLU A 264 0.55 18.84 16.27
N LEU A 265 1.20 17.83 16.89
CA LEU A 265 0.55 16.58 17.29
C LEU A 265 -0.62 16.84 18.26
N SER A 266 -0.40 17.72 19.24
CA SER A 266 -1.46 18.13 20.19
C SER A 266 -2.64 18.80 19.47
N ALA A 267 -2.37 19.63 18.45
CA ALA A 267 -3.40 20.28 17.66
C ALA A 267 -4.24 19.27 16.87
N LEU A 268 -3.59 18.28 16.23
CA LEU A 268 -4.24 17.16 15.53
C LEU A 268 -5.10 16.30 16.47
N ALA A 269 -4.67 16.12 17.71
CA ALA A 269 -5.37 15.30 18.69
C ALA A 269 -6.69 15.91 19.18
N LYS A 270 -6.77 17.26 19.27
CA LYS A 270 -7.91 17.97 19.86
C LYS A 270 -9.27 17.61 19.27
N PRO A 271 -9.50 17.64 17.93
CA PRO A 271 -10.78 17.28 17.33
C PRO A 271 -11.13 15.79 17.49
N LEU A 272 -10.13 14.93 17.70
CA LEU A 272 -10.28 13.48 17.73
C LEU A 272 -10.52 12.90 19.14
N LYS A 273 -10.55 13.75 20.19
CA LYS A 273 -10.72 13.31 21.58
C LYS A 273 -12.02 12.53 21.81
N LYS A 274 -13.12 12.95 21.17
CA LYS A 274 -14.45 12.34 21.38
C LYS A 274 -14.55 10.92 20.82
N SER A 275 -13.81 10.61 19.74
CA SER A 275 -13.78 9.26 19.16
C SER A 275 -12.89 8.29 19.95
N GLY A 276 -12.00 8.81 20.79
CA GLY A 276 -10.99 8.00 21.49
C GLY A 276 -9.77 7.65 20.63
N TYR A 277 -9.78 7.96 19.35
CA TYR A 277 -8.67 7.68 18.43
C TYR A 277 -7.36 8.36 18.88
N SER A 278 -7.44 9.62 19.32
CA SER A 278 -6.27 10.37 19.78
C SER A 278 -5.64 9.84 21.08
N ASN A 279 -6.32 8.97 21.85
CA ASN A 279 -5.78 8.42 23.09
C ASN A 279 -4.50 7.59 22.89
N TYR A 280 -4.28 7.08 21.68
CA TYR A 280 -3.10 6.27 21.35
C TYR A 280 -1.83 7.10 21.15
N PHE A 281 -1.96 8.36 20.72
CA PHE A 281 -0.79 9.20 20.45
C PHE A 281 -0.64 10.41 21.39
N ILE A 282 -1.71 10.85 22.07
CA ILE A 282 -1.59 11.86 23.16
C ILE A 282 -0.63 11.39 24.27
N ARG A 283 -0.48 10.09 24.45
CA ARG A 283 0.44 9.52 25.46
C ARG A 283 1.92 9.61 25.06
N LEU A 284 2.22 10.06 23.84
CA LEU A 284 3.58 10.26 23.35
C LEU A 284 4.14 11.63 23.74
N ILE A 285 3.25 12.57 24.07
CA ILE A 285 3.52 13.91 24.57
C ILE A 285 3.33 13.89 26.10
#